data_9075707c7c91c378b4c919cf633690e5
#
_entry.id   9075707c7c91c378b4c919cf633690e5
#
_cell.length_a   1.000
_cell.length_b   1.000
_cell.length_c   1.000
_cell.angle_alpha   90.00
_cell.angle_beta   90.00
_cell.angle_gamma   90.00
#
_symmetry.space_group_name_H-M   'P 1'
#
loop_
_entity.id
_entity.type
_entity.pdbx_description
1 polymer ?
#
loop_
_entity_poly.entity_id
_entity_poly.type
_entity_poly.pdbx_seq_one_letter_code
_entity_poly.pdbx_strand_id
1 'polypeptide(L)'
;MPRPEPAALLLTLLLSACMPQKNLHPDIHGHRGCRGLLPENSIPAFLKATELGCDFLEMDVVMSKDGELIVSHEPWMRHDLCLTPEGSGIPAGGERGFNLYEMTAAEIRRFDCGSLEDPDHPDRDARSTYKPTLKQVVSVVDDHALLSGVAPPSFNIEVKSDPALYGTFQPAPRAFALSVIAELDDLGITDRCLIQSFDPAILEVFHAERDDIPLAYLVEDKAGLNEQLARLTFVPAVYSPHFSVADEALLQAVREREMELVVWTVNEPADIRRMLDLGVDGIITDYPERAITIVERRD
;
A
#
# COMPACT_ATOMS: atom_id res chain seq x y z
N MET A 1 26.37 -10.03 -71.24
CA MET A 1 26.67 -10.41 -69.85
C MET A 1 25.85 -9.54 -68.95
N PRO A 2 24.83 -10.08 -68.26
CA PRO A 2 24.06 -9.30 -67.35
C PRO A 2 24.79 -9.19 -65.97
N ARG A 3 24.73 -8.02 -65.39
CA ARG A 3 25.28 -7.72 -64.01
C ARG A 3 24.40 -8.34 -62.96
N PRO A 4 24.94 -8.89 -61.85
CA PRO A 4 24.14 -9.36 -60.72
C PRO A 4 23.65 -8.18 -59.89
N GLU A 5 22.35 -8.23 -59.51
CA GLU A 5 21.76 -7.31 -58.56
C GLU A 5 22.20 -7.67 -57.12
N PRO A 6 22.38 -6.68 -56.23
CA PRO A 6 22.72 -6.94 -54.84
C PRO A 6 21.49 -7.42 -54.04
N ALA A 7 21.59 -8.59 -53.46
CA ALA A 7 20.62 -9.08 -52.49
C ALA A 7 20.63 -8.24 -51.21
N ALA A 8 19.55 -7.57 -50.93
CA ALA A 8 19.33 -6.85 -49.66
C ALA A 8 19.10 -7.85 -48.53
N LEU A 9 20.08 -7.94 -47.64
CA LEU A 9 19.99 -8.73 -46.41
C LEU A 9 19.14 -7.96 -45.41
N LEU A 10 17.89 -8.41 -45.20
CA LEU A 10 16.98 -7.87 -44.21
C LEU A 10 17.43 -8.38 -42.85
N LEU A 11 18.10 -7.54 -42.05
CA LEU A 11 18.48 -7.85 -40.66
C LEU A 11 17.27 -7.59 -39.78
N THR A 12 16.53 -8.66 -39.45
CA THR A 12 15.45 -8.62 -38.46
C THR A 12 16.06 -8.52 -37.06
N LEU A 13 16.07 -7.31 -36.50
CA LEU A 13 16.34 -7.10 -35.08
C LEU A 13 15.16 -7.69 -34.28
N LEU A 14 15.38 -8.85 -33.66
CA LEU A 14 14.56 -9.37 -32.59
C LEU A 14 14.78 -8.47 -31.37
N LEU A 15 13.89 -7.51 -31.13
CA LEU A 15 13.73 -6.85 -29.85
C LEU A 15 13.20 -7.90 -28.88
N SER A 16 14.11 -8.53 -28.14
CA SER A 16 13.76 -9.29 -26.94
C SER A 16 13.20 -8.27 -25.94
N ALA A 17 11.89 -8.17 -25.83
CA ALA A 17 11.27 -7.49 -24.72
C ALA A 17 11.75 -8.24 -23.46
N CYS A 18 12.56 -7.55 -22.64
CA CYS A 18 12.95 -8.01 -21.32
C CYS A 18 11.66 -7.98 -20.49
N MET A 19 10.92 -9.08 -20.43
CA MET A 19 9.86 -9.24 -19.44
C MET A 19 10.53 -9.15 -18.08
N PRO A 20 10.03 -8.34 -17.15
CA PRO A 20 10.54 -8.36 -15.78
C PRO A 20 10.44 -9.81 -15.29
N GLN A 21 11.56 -10.32 -14.79
CA GLN A 21 11.63 -11.66 -14.25
C GLN A 21 10.75 -11.64 -12.98
N LYS A 22 9.62 -12.35 -13.00
CA LYS A 22 8.76 -12.47 -11.82
C LYS A 22 9.61 -13.01 -10.67
N ASN A 23 9.57 -12.37 -9.52
CA ASN A 23 10.28 -12.83 -8.33
C ASN A 23 9.92 -14.29 -8.07
N LEU A 24 10.90 -15.08 -7.64
CA LEU A 24 10.71 -16.50 -7.30
C LEU A 24 9.91 -16.68 -6.00
N HIS A 25 9.71 -15.62 -5.26
CA HIS A 25 8.95 -15.54 -4.03
C HIS A 25 7.88 -14.43 -4.10
N PRO A 26 6.79 -14.51 -3.29
CA PRO A 26 5.79 -13.47 -3.22
C PRO A 26 6.38 -12.17 -2.67
N ASP A 27 5.87 -11.04 -3.13
CA ASP A 27 6.25 -9.73 -2.63
C ASP A 27 5.83 -9.56 -1.16
N ILE A 28 6.73 -9.04 -0.34
CA ILE A 28 6.47 -8.74 1.07
C ILE A 28 6.15 -7.26 1.23
N HIS A 29 4.90 -6.98 1.62
CA HIS A 29 4.43 -5.63 1.89
C HIS A 29 4.44 -5.38 3.39
N GLY A 30 5.25 -4.42 3.85
CA GLY A 30 5.25 -3.99 5.24
C GLY A 30 4.01 -3.16 5.56
N HIS A 31 3.04 -3.74 6.28
CA HIS A 31 1.74 -3.14 6.62
C HIS A 31 1.91 -1.91 7.50
N ARG A 32 1.48 -0.75 6.99
CA ARG A 32 1.70 0.56 7.61
C ARG A 32 3.16 0.80 8.02
N GLY A 33 4.07 0.33 7.15
CA GLY A 33 5.49 0.18 7.41
C GLY A 33 5.84 -1.17 8.05
N CYS A 34 5.88 -1.24 9.36
CA CYS A 34 6.05 -2.48 10.14
C CYS A 34 5.34 -2.33 11.50
N ARG A 35 4.03 -2.25 11.45
CA ARG A 35 3.14 -1.90 12.58
C ARG A 35 3.37 -2.74 13.83
N GLY A 36 3.74 -4.01 13.67
CA GLY A 36 4.04 -4.91 14.77
C GLY A 36 5.33 -4.57 15.53
N LEU A 37 6.23 -3.78 14.94
CA LEU A 37 7.54 -3.42 15.50
C LEU A 37 7.62 -1.96 15.92
N LEU A 38 6.98 -1.06 15.19
CA LEU A 38 7.06 0.40 15.37
C LEU A 38 5.68 1.06 15.16
N PRO A 39 5.46 2.30 15.62
CA PRO A 39 4.19 2.99 15.43
C PRO A 39 3.76 3.03 13.97
N GLU A 40 2.53 2.61 13.71
CA GLU A 40 1.96 2.50 12.37
C GLU A 40 2.01 3.81 11.58
N ASN A 41 2.14 3.71 10.25
CA ASN A 41 2.04 4.88 9.34
C ASN A 41 3.00 6.02 9.74
N SER A 42 4.19 5.68 10.21
CA SER A 42 5.19 6.62 10.71
C SER A 42 6.53 6.51 9.97
N ILE A 43 7.28 7.59 9.92
CA ILE A 43 8.63 7.59 9.33
C ILE A 43 9.51 6.47 9.89
N PRO A 44 9.61 6.26 11.23
CA PRO A 44 10.39 5.15 11.77
C PRO A 44 9.97 3.78 11.26
N ALA A 45 8.65 3.53 11.11
CA ALA A 45 8.15 2.24 10.65
C ALA A 45 8.50 1.99 9.17
N PHE A 46 8.40 3.01 8.31
CA PHE A 46 8.77 2.90 6.90
C PHE A 46 10.27 2.70 6.70
N LEU A 47 11.09 3.45 7.43
CA LEU A 47 12.55 3.25 7.39
C LEU A 47 12.93 1.84 7.83
N LYS A 48 12.30 1.34 8.90
CA LYS A 48 12.55 -0.01 9.39
C LYS A 48 12.13 -1.08 8.38
N ALA A 49 10.98 -0.94 7.73
CA ALA A 49 10.54 -1.85 6.68
C ALA A 49 11.48 -1.83 5.46
N THR A 50 12.00 -0.65 5.09
CA THR A 50 13.04 -0.51 4.05
C THR A 50 14.33 -1.22 4.45
N GLU A 51 14.81 -1.05 5.68
CA GLU A 51 15.99 -1.75 6.21
C GLU A 51 15.83 -3.28 6.23
N LEU A 52 14.63 -3.77 6.49
CA LEU A 52 14.31 -5.19 6.47
C LEU A 52 14.25 -5.77 5.05
N GLY A 53 14.17 -4.93 4.02
CA GLY A 53 14.13 -5.37 2.63
C GLY A 53 12.71 -5.73 2.15
N CYS A 54 11.68 -5.03 2.64
CA CYS A 54 10.34 -5.16 2.09
C CYS A 54 10.33 -4.73 0.61
N ASP A 55 9.62 -5.49 -0.23
CA ASP A 55 9.41 -5.16 -1.64
C ASP A 55 8.49 -3.95 -1.79
N PHE A 56 7.47 -3.88 -0.94
CA PHE A 56 6.52 -2.77 -0.86
C PHE A 56 6.42 -2.21 0.56
N LEU A 57 6.28 -0.89 0.65
CA LEU A 57 5.80 -0.22 1.86
C LEU A 57 4.31 0.02 1.69
N GLU A 58 3.51 -0.68 2.48
CA GLU A 58 2.08 -0.45 2.49
C GLU A 58 1.76 0.69 3.46
N MET A 59 0.85 1.57 3.06
CA MET A 59 0.44 2.75 3.81
C MET A 59 -0.96 3.20 3.46
N ASP A 60 -1.60 3.91 4.39
CA ASP A 60 -2.92 4.50 4.22
C ASP A 60 -2.82 6.01 4.01
N VAL A 61 -3.61 6.58 3.11
CA VAL A 61 -3.66 8.04 2.93
C VAL A 61 -5.06 8.58 3.13
N VAL A 62 -5.13 9.72 3.82
CA VAL A 62 -6.30 10.57 4.01
C VAL A 62 -5.94 12.01 3.63
N MET A 63 -6.92 12.92 3.53
CA MET A 63 -6.66 14.31 3.14
C MET A 63 -6.81 15.26 4.32
N SER A 64 -5.90 16.23 4.42
CA SER A 64 -5.99 17.36 5.35
C SER A 64 -6.84 18.50 4.79
N LYS A 65 -7.15 19.50 5.63
CA LYS A 65 -7.88 20.71 5.25
C LYS A 65 -7.19 21.54 4.15
N ASP A 66 -5.88 21.57 4.16
CA ASP A 66 -5.04 22.30 3.21
C ASP A 66 -4.64 21.46 1.99
N GLY A 67 -5.23 20.24 1.84
CA GLY A 67 -5.10 19.40 0.65
C GLY A 67 -3.87 18.52 0.62
N GLU A 68 -3.11 18.43 1.73
CA GLU A 68 -1.97 17.51 1.86
C GLU A 68 -2.45 16.07 2.08
N LEU A 69 -1.81 15.10 1.46
CA LEU A 69 -2.05 13.67 1.72
C LEU A 69 -1.33 13.26 3.01
N ILE A 70 -2.13 12.98 4.05
CA ILE A 70 -1.63 12.57 5.37
C ILE A 70 -1.62 11.05 5.44
N VAL A 71 -0.51 10.47 5.90
CA VAL A 71 -0.38 9.03 6.09
C VAL A 71 -1.05 8.64 7.41
N SER A 72 -2.24 8.05 7.32
CA SER A 72 -3.11 7.70 8.44
C SER A 72 -4.19 6.72 8.02
N HIS A 73 -4.48 5.73 8.85
CA HIS A 73 -5.55 4.76 8.59
C HIS A 73 -6.94 5.38 8.78
N GLU A 74 -7.16 6.10 9.88
CA GLU A 74 -8.41 6.83 10.09
C GLU A 74 -8.27 8.30 9.69
N PRO A 75 -9.36 8.94 9.19
CA PRO A 75 -9.38 10.36 8.91
C PRO A 75 -9.59 11.23 10.17
N TRP A 76 -9.21 10.73 11.34
CA TRP A 76 -9.21 11.41 12.63
C TRP A 76 -8.07 10.91 13.52
N MET A 77 -7.78 11.64 14.61
CA MET A 77 -6.84 11.18 15.62
C MET A 77 -7.50 10.13 16.52
N ARG A 78 -6.90 8.96 16.63
CA ARG A 78 -7.36 7.85 17.47
C ARG A 78 -6.95 8.05 18.92
N HIS A 79 -7.83 7.65 19.87
CA HIS A 79 -7.59 7.76 21.31
C HIS A 79 -6.53 6.78 21.83
N ASP A 80 -6.40 5.63 21.17
CA ASP A 80 -5.46 4.55 21.50
C ASP A 80 -4.09 4.67 20.78
N LEU A 81 -3.95 5.67 19.92
CA LEU A 81 -2.74 5.88 19.13
C LEU A 81 -2.11 7.25 19.39
N CYS A 82 -2.92 8.30 19.62
CA CYS A 82 -2.44 9.67 19.61
C CYS A 82 -2.67 10.39 20.95
N LEU A 83 -1.73 11.27 21.28
CA LEU A 83 -1.84 12.30 22.31
C LEU A 83 -2.02 13.67 21.66
N THR A 84 -2.75 14.58 22.33
CA THR A 84 -2.90 15.98 21.90
C THR A 84 -1.54 16.70 21.96
N PRO A 85 -1.41 17.88 21.33
CA PRO A 85 -0.19 18.70 21.41
C PRO A 85 0.25 19.07 22.83
N GLU A 86 -0.69 19.05 23.78
CA GLU A 86 -0.45 19.29 25.20
C GLU A 86 -0.07 18.00 25.98
N GLY A 87 0.05 16.87 25.29
CA GLY A 87 0.37 15.57 25.89
C GLY A 87 -0.82 14.89 26.60
N SER A 88 -2.04 15.37 26.37
CA SER A 88 -3.24 14.76 26.94
C SER A 88 -3.80 13.64 26.07
N GLY A 89 -4.42 12.62 26.68
CA GLY A 89 -5.14 11.59 25.94
C GLY A 89 -6.37 12.14 25.24
N ILE A 90 -6.69 11.56 24.09
CA ILE A 90 -7.94 11.80 23.37
C ILE A 90 -9.03 10.95 24.03
N PRO A 91 -10.22 11.50 24.35
CA PRO A 91 -11.29 10.71 24.94
C PRO A 91 -11.80 9.61 24.00
N ALA A 92 -11.97 8.40 24.48
CA ALA A 92 -12.62 7.31 23.73
C ALA A 92 -14.03 7.74 23.31
N GLY A 93 -14.36 7.58 22.00
CA GLY A 93 -15.61 8.07 21.42
C GLY A 93 -15.62 9.57 21.07
N GLY A 94 -14.53 10.30 21.37
CA GLY A 94 -14.33 11.71 21.01
C GLY A 94 -13.42 11.92 19.79
N GLU A 95 -12.89 10.86 19.20
CA GLU A 95 -11.87 10.89 18.12
C GLU A 95 -12.34 11.67 16.90
N ARG A 96 -13.62 11.55 16.54
CA ARG A 96 -14.19 12.25 15.37
C ARG A 96 -14.20 13.76 15.51
N GLY A 97 -14.01 14.30 16.73
CA GLY A 97 -13.79 15.73 16.97
C GLY A 97 -12.40 16.21 16.55
N PHE A 98 -11.47 15.28 16.28
CA PHE A 98 -10.13 15.56 15.77
C PHE A 98 -10.02 15.16 14.29
N ASN A 99 -10.96 15.68 13.49
CA ASN A 99 -11.11 15.38 12.07
C ASN A 99 -9.94 15.96 11.25
N LEU A 100 -9.16 15.10 10.61
CA LEU A 100 -7.98 15.50 9.83
C LEU A 100 -8.36 16.34 8.61
N TYR A 101 -9.54 16.12 8.04
CA TYR A 101 -10.05 16.89 6.92
C TYR A 101 -10.43 18.35 7.29
N GLU A 102 -10.52 18.66 8.58
CA GLU A 102 -10.73 20.00 9.12
C GLU A 102 -9.46 20.64 9.72
N MET A 103 -8.34 19.88 9.74
CA MET A 103 -7.04 20.30 10.28
C MET A 103 -6.02 20.47 9.16
N THR A 104 -5.17 21.48 9.24
CA THR A 104 -4.00 21.62 8.36
C THR A 104 -2.94 20.55 8.69
N ALA A 105 -2.09 20.21 7.72
CA ALA A 105 -0.97 19.29 7.95
C ALA A 105 -0.05 19.77 9.09
N ALA A 106 0.14 21.09 9.23
CA ALA A 106 0.92 21.67 10.32
C ALA A 106 0.28 21.45 11.71
N GLU A 107 -1.06 21.52 11.82
CA GLU A 107 -1.78 21.21 13.05
C GLU A 107 -1.73 19.71 13.37
N ILE A 108 -1.93 18.84 12.36
CA ILE A 108 -1.85 17.38 12.47
C ILE A 108 -0.49 16.94 13.02
N ARG A 109 0.58 17.53 12.49
CA ARG A 109 1.97 17.21 12.88
C ARG A 109 2.29 17.44 14.35
N ARG A 110 1.48 18.24 15.07
CA ARG A 110 1.71 18.54 16.49
C ARG A 110 1.27 17.44 17.45
N PHE A 111 0.47 16.48 16.97
CA PHE A 111 0.03 15.34 17.75
C PHE A 111 1.14 14.30 17.84
N ASP A 112 1.27 13.68 19.01
CA ASP A 112 2.13 12.51 19.18
C ASP A 112 1.30 11.25 18.95
N CYS A 113 1.58 10.53 17.87
CA CYS A 113 0.85 9.32 17.48
C CYS A 113 1.74 8.07 17.55
N GLY A 114 2.56 7.93 18.59
CA GLY A 114 3.43 6.76 18.72
C GLY A 114 3.91 6.45 20.12
N SER A 115 3.78 7.37 21.07
CA SER A 115 4.21 7.15 22.47
C SER A 115 3.30 6.25 23.28
N LEU A 116 2.05 6.03 22.86
CA LEU A 116 1.13 5.12 23.53
C LEU A 116 1.51 3.67 23.24
N GLU A 117 1.37 2.80 24.24
CA GLU A 117 1.49 1.35 24.05
C GLU A 117 0.32 0.82 23.22
N ASP A 118 0.57 -0.22 22.44
CA ASP A 118 -0.44 -0.89 21.64
C ASP A 118 -0.69 -2.29 22.19
N PRO A 119 -1.87 -2.55 22.81
CA PRO A 119 -2.17 -3.85 23.39
C PRO A 119 -2.22 -5.00 22.37
N ASP A 120 -2.51 -4.69 21.10
CA ASP A 120 -2.54 -5.68 20.01
C ASP A 120 -1.13 -6.03 19.53
N HIS A 121 -0.14 -5.15 19.79
CA HIS A 121 1.26 -5.33 19.43
C HIS A 121 2.16 -5.04 20.66
N PRO A 122 2.16 -5.89 21.68
CA PRO A 122 2.83 -5.61 22.96
C PRO A 122 4.35 -5.50 22.87
N ASP A 123 4.94 -6.08 21.83
CA ASP A 123 6.39 -6.03 21.56
C ASP A 123 6.81 -4.80 20.74
N ARG A 124 5.85 -3.96 20.34
CA ARG A 124 6.10 -2.76 19.56
C ARG A 124 6.91 -1.73 20.36
N ASP A 125 7.98 -1.21 19.79
CA ASP A 125 8.78 -0.14 20.39
C ASP A 125 8.01 1.20 20.28
N ALA A 126 7.32 1.58 21.35
CA ALA A 126 6.58 2.84 21.44
C ALA A 126 7.55 4.03 21.48
N ARG A 127 7.36 5.00 20.61
CA ARG A 127 8.18 6.21 20.52
C ARG A 127 7.40 7.39 19.99
N SER A 128 7.72 8.58 20.45
CA SER A 128 7.08 9.80 19.95
C SER A 128 7.29 9.94 18.45
N THR A 129 6.19 10.05 17.73
CA THR A 129 6.14 10.32 16.29
C THR A 129 4.82 11.00 15.92
N TYR A 130 4.69 11.40 14.66
CA TYR A 130 3.52 12.11 14.15
C TYR A 130 3.02 11.44 12.86
N LYS A 131 1.82 11.81 12.41
CA LYS A 131 1.30 11.42 11.10
C LYS A 131 1.98 12.26 10.00
N PRO A 132 2.88 11.66 9.18
CA PRO A 132 3.59 12.38 8.13
C PRO A 132 2.69 12.62 6.91
N THR A 133 3.12 13.49 5.99
CA THR A 133 2.56 13.55 4.64
C THR A 133 3.18 12.44 3.77
N LEU A 134 2.46 12.04 2.70
CA LEU A 134 2.97 11.09 1.71
C LEU A 134 4.33 11.56 1.15
N LYS A 135 4.43 12.82 0.78
CA LYS A 135 5.67 13.45 0.31
C LYS A 135 6.83 13.30 1.28
N GLN A 136 6.58 13.46 2.58
CA GLN A 136 7.63 13.27 3.59
C GLN A 136 8.09 11.80 3.66
N VAL A 137 7.16 10.85 3.60
CA VAL A 137 7.51 9.41 3.61
C VAL A 137 8.36 9.06 2.40
N VAL A 138 7.90 9.40 1.19
CA VAL A 138 8.63 9.11 -0.05
C VAL A 138 10.04 9.71 -0.02
N SER A 139 10.16 11.01 0.31
CA SER A 139 11.47 11.67 0.35
C SER A 139 12.44 11.00 1.33
N VAL A 140 11.97 10.69 2.55
CA VAL A 140 12.84 10.10 3.58
C VAL A 140 13.23 8.65 3.23
N VAL A 141 12.31 7.87 2.66
CA VAL A 141 12.57 6.50 2.22
C VAL A 141 13.58 6.48 1.07
N ASP A 142 13.42 7.34 0.06
CA ASP A 142 14.31 7.41 -1.09
C ASP A 142 15.73 7.87 -0.69
N ASP A 143 15.82 8.90 0.17
CA ASP A 143 17.08 9.36 0.71
C ASP A 143 17.77 8.25 1.51
N HIS A 144 17.02 7.51 2.33
CA HIS A 144 17.54 6.39 3.11
C HIS A 144 18.05 5.26 2.21
N ALA A 145 17.28 4.85 1.22
CA ALA A 145 17.66 3.81 0.27
C ALA A 145 18.95 4.19 -0.49
N LEU A 146 19.03 5.44 -0.97
CA LEU A 146 20.21 5.98 -1.65
C LEU A 146 21.44 5.97 -0.75
N LEU A 147 21.32 6.44 0.50
CA LEU A 147 22.43 6.51 1.46
C LEU A 147 22.89 5.12 1.91
N SER A 148 21.97 4.19 2.03
CA SER A 148 22.27 2.79 2.44
C SER A 148 22.72 1.92 1.27
N GLY A 149 22.62 2.40 0.02
CA GLY A 149 22.98 1.65 -1.19
C GLY A 149 22.05 0.46 -1.46
N VAL A 150 20.81 0.51 -1.00
CA VAL A 150 19.76 -0.49 -1.27
C VAL A 150 18.81 0.00 -2.36
N ALA A 151 18.15 -0.91 -3.04
CA ALA A 151 17.10 -0.54 -3.99
C ALA A 151 15.93 0.12 -3.23
N PRO A 152 15.37 1.24 -3.74
CA PRO A 152 14.19 1.83 -3.13
C PRO A 152 12.99 0.87 -3.25
N PRO A 153 12.20 0.68 -2.17
CA PRO A 153 10.98 -0.14 -2.22
C PRO A 153 9.90 0.52 -3.10
N SER A 154 8.95 -0.28 -3.54
CA SER A 154 7.70 0.21 -4.11
C SER A 154 6.71 0.62 -3.01
N PHE A 155 5.65 1.34 -3.38
CA PHE A 155 4.63 1.82 -2.45
C PHE A 155 3.28 1.16 -2.77
N ASN A 156 2.65 0.55 -1.77
CA ASN A 156 1.26 0.08 -1.83
C ASN A 156 0.41 1.07 -1.02
N ILE A 157 -0.33 1.93 -1.71
CA ILE A 157 -1.01 3.08 -1.10
C ILE A 157 -2.51 2.82 -1.03
N GLU A 158 -3.03 2.60 0.17
CA GLU A 158 -4.48 2.55 0.38
C GLU A 158 -5.05 3.96 0.42
N VAL A 159 -5.94 4.27 -0.51
CA VAL A 159 -6.74 5.49 -0.46
C VAL A 159 -7.97 5.22 0.40
N LYS A 160 -8.00 5.80 1.61
CA LYS A 160 -9.06 5.60 2.60
C LYS A 160 -10.34 6.32 2.17
N SER A 161 -11.08 5.67 1.27
CA SER A 161 -12.34 6.15 0.71
C SER A 161 -13.50 5.32 1.26
N ASP A 162 -14.50 6.01 1.85
CA ASP A 162 -15.71 5.41 2.39
C ASP A 162 -16.91 6.30 2.07
N PRO A 163 -17.94 5.80 1.35
CA PRO A 163 -19.13 6.56 1.02
C PRO A 163 -19.82 7.22 2.22
N ALA A 164 -19.73 6.63 3.42
CA ALA A 164 -20.32 7.18 4.64
C ALA A 164 -19.57 8.43 5.17
N LEU A 165 -18.36 8.70 4.67
CA LEU A 165 -17.48 9.76 5.17
C LEU A 165 -17.31 10.92 4.18
N TYR A 166 -17.84 10.80 2.94
CA TYR A 166 -17.70 11.82 1.90
C TYR A 166 -18.23 13.18 2.33
N GLY A 167 -17.44 14.21 2.05
CA GLY A 167 -17.76 15.61 2.35
C GLY A 167 -17.69 16.00 3.82
N THR A 168 -17.45 15.05 4.73
CA THR A 168 -17.33 15.31 6.17
C THR A 168 -15.93 15.00 6.70
N PHE A 169 -15.40 13.83 6.39
CA PHE A 169 -14.07 13.38 6.85
C PHE A 169 -13.09 13.20 5.70
N GLN A 170 -13.57 13.27 4.48
CA GLN A 170 -12.76 13.10 3.27
C GLN A 170 -13.48 13.73 2.08
N PRO A 171 -12.78 14.05 0.98
CA PRO A 171 -13.41 14.56 -0.23
C PRO A 171 -14.23 13.47 -0.95
N ALA A 172 -15.01 13.87 -1.95
CA ALA A 172 -15.65 12.94 -2.88
C ALA A 172 -14.58 12.17 -3.69
N PRO A 173 -14.87 10.94 -4.17
CA PRO A 173 -13.87 10.06 -4.81
C PRO A 173 -13.07 10.72 -5.92
N ARG A 174 -13.72 11.47 -6.83
CA ARG A 174 -13.03 12.12 -7.93
C ARG A 174 -12.01 13.17 -7.46
N ALA A 175 -12.38 14.01 -6.50
CA ALA A 175 -11.47 15.03 -5.97
C ALA A 175 -10.29 14.38 -5.25
N PHE A 176 -10.55 13.31 -4.50
CA PHE A 176 -9.51 12.59 -3.77
C PHE A 176 -8.54 11.89 -4.73
N ALA A 177 -9.05 11.10 -5.68
CA ALA A 177 -8.22 10.40 -6.65
C ALA A 177 -7.34 11.37 -7.45
N LEU A 178 -7.89 12.50 -7.94
CA LEU A 178 -7.12 13.50 -8.68
C LEU A 178 -6.00 14.13 -7.84
N SER A 179 -6.23 14.35 -6.53
CA SER A 179 -5.17 14.84 -5.64
C SER A 179 -4.07 13.81 -5.43
N VAL A 180 -4.42 12.52 -5.29
CA VAL A 180 -3.43 11.43 -5.18
C VAL A 180 -2.63 11.32 -6.48
N ILE A 181 -3.28 11.29 -7.65
CA ILE A 181 -2.61 11.23 -8.95
C ILE A 181 -1.62 12.39 -9.12
N ALA A 182 -2.05 13.61 -8.80
CA ALA A 182 -1.18 14.80 -8.92
C ALA A 182 0.06 14.67 -8.03
N GLU A 183 -0.09 14.19 -6.80
CA GLU A 183 1.05 14.02 -5.89
C GLU A 183 1.98 12.87 -6.33
N LEU A 184 1.45 11.77 -6.86
CA LEU A 184 2.28 10.68 -7.43
C LEU A 184 3.13 11.18 -8.62
N ASP A 185 2.53 11.98 -9.50
CA ASP A 185 3.23 12.60 -10.64
C ASP A 185 4.30 13.58 -10.18
N ASP A 186 3.99 14.45 -9.20
CA ASP A 186 4.94 15.43 -8.64
C ASP A 186 6.12 14.75 -7.93
N LEU A 187 5.88 13.61 -7.29
CA LEU A 187 6.92 12.80 -6.64
C LEU A 187 7.70 11.89 -7.62
N GLY A 188 7.17 11.68 -8.82
CA GLY A 188 7.79 10.80 -9.83
C GLY A 188 7.84 9.33 -9.41
N ILE A 189 6.82 8.85 -8.68
CA ILE A 189 6.75 7.47 -8.17
C ILE A 189 5.66 6.61 -8.83
N THR A 190 5.02 7.11 -9.86
CA THR A 190 3.90 6.43 -10.54
C THR A 190 4.25 5.02 -10.99
N ASP A 191 5.47 4.80 -11.48
CA ASP A 191 5.96 3.52 -12.00
C ASP A 191 6.34 2.50 -10.92
N ARG A 192 6.32 2.90 -9.65
CA ARG A 192 6.61 2.03 -8.50
C ARG A 192 5.57 2.17 -7.39
N CYS A 193 4.32 2.42 -7.75
CA CYS A 193 3.20 2.40 -6.81
C CYS A 193 2.09 1.46 -7.27
N LEU A 194 1.39 0.91 -6.29
CA LEU A 194 0.15 0.17 -6.40
C LEU A 194 -0.89 0.96 -5.59
N ILE A 195 -2.01 1.30 -6.20
CA ILE A 195 -3.12 1.95 -5.48
C ILE A 195 -4.13 0.91 -5.07
N GLN A 196 -4.50 0.89 -3.80
CA GLN A 196 -5.51 -0.01 -3.27
C GLN A 196 -6.65 0.75 -2.58
N SER A 197 -7.84 0.17 -2.60
CA SER A 197 -8.99 0.67 -1.83
C SER A 197 -10.07 -0.40 -1.67
N PHE A 198 -10.86 -0.30 -0.59
CA PHE A 198 -12.12 -1.04 -0.42
C PHE A 198 -13.28 -0.41 -1.18
N ASP A 199 -13.17 0.86 -1.59
CA ASP A 199 -14.23 1.61 -2.25
C ASP A 199 -14.12 1.47 -3.78
N PRO A 200 -15.05 0.74 -4.43
CA PRO A 200 -15.05 0.65 -5.88
C PRO A 200 -15.15 2.01 -6.58
N ALA A 201 -15.84 2.99 -5.97
CA ALA A 201 -16.07 4.27 -6.62
C ALA A 201 -14.77 5.07 -6.82
N ILE A 202 -13.79 4.96 -5.91
CA ILE A 202 -12.52 5.65 -6.10
C ILE A 202 -11.62 4.90 -7.08
N LEU A 203 -11.65 3.56 -7.08
CA LEU A 203 -10.91 2.74 -8.05
C LEU A 203 -11.39 2.99 -9.49
N GLU A 204 -12.71 3.16 -9.70
CA GLU A 204 -13.26 3.56 -11.01
C GLU A 204 -12.71 4.91 -11.49
N VAL A 205 -12.51 5.86 -10.59
CA VAL A 205 -11.90 7.15 -10.96
C VAL A 205 -10.44 6.97 -11.38
N PHE A 206 -9.65 6.22 -10.60
CA PHE A 206 -8.26 5.93 -10.96
C PHE A 206 -8.18 5.25 -12.32
N HIS A 207 -8.99 4.20 -12.55
CA HIS A 207 -9.03 3.49 -13.82
C HIS A 207 -9.38 4.41 -15.02
N ALA A 208 -10.32 5.35 -14.82
CA ALA A 208 -10.75 6.26 -15.89
C ALA A 208 -9.73 7.38 -16.19
N GLU A 209 -8.96 7.82 -15.19
CA GLU A 209 -8.01 8.94 -15.33
C GLU A 209 -6.58 8.48 -15.64
N ARG A 210 -6.17 7.27 -15.19
CA ARG A 210 -4.80 6.74 -15.29
C ARG A 210 -4.81 5.22 -15.42
N ASP A 211 -4.70 4.73 -16.64
CA ASP A 211 -4.62 3.30 -16.97
C ASP A 211 -3.23 2.68 -16.76
N ASP A 212 -2.23 3.52 -16.53
CA ASP A 212 -0.84 3.14 -16.26
C ASP A 212 -0.55 2.85 -14.76
N ILE A 213 -1.46 3.22 -13.85
CA ILE A 213 -1.32 2.93 -12.42
C ILE A 213 -1.99 1.58 -12.10
N PRO A 214 -1.25 0.57 -11.61
CA PRO A 214 -1.85 -0.68 -11.18
C PRO A 214 -2.80 -0.47 -9.99
N LEU A 215 -3.97 -1.13 -10.04
CA LEU A 215 -5.01 -1.01 -9.03
C LEU A 215 -5.24 -2.34 -8.33
N ALA A 216 -5.34 -2.31 -7.00
CA ALA A 216 -5.71 -3.44 -6.16
C ALA A 216 -7.09 -3.22 -5.55
N TYR A 217 -7.96 -4.20 -5.68
CA TYR A 217 -9.27 -4.18 -5.04
C TYR A 217 -9.21 -4.94 -3.71
N LEU A 218 -9.28 -4.19 -2.61
CA LEU A 218 -9.36 -4.73 -1.25
C LEU A 218 -10.78 -5.24 -0.97
N VAL A 219 -10.87 -6.45 -0.42
CA VAL A 219 -12.17 -7.04 -0.05
C VAL A 219 -12.10 -7.70 1.33
N GLU A 220 -13.10 -7.40 2.16
CA GLU A 220 -13.23 -7.93 3.52
C GLU A 220 -14.44 -8.88 3.67
N ASP A 221 -15.51 -8.62 2.92
CA ASP A 221 -16.71 -9.44 2.99
C ASP A 221 -16.51 -10.83 2.34
N LYS A 222 -17.40 -11.76 2.66
CA LYS A 222 -17.34 -13.16 2.19
C LYS A 222 -18.03 -13.40 0.86
N ALA A 223 -18.36 -12.36 0.10
CA ALA A 223 -18.92 -12.53 -1.23
C ALA A 223 -17.92 -13.20 -2.16
N GLY A 224 -18.38 -14.01 -3.08
CA GLY A 224 -17.50 -14.70 -4.03
C GLY A 224 -16.84 -13.73 -5.00
N LEU A 225 -15.70 -14.14 -5.59
CA LEU A 225 -14.90 -13.33 -6.53
C LEU A 225 -15.75 -12.65 -7.61
N ASN A 226 -16.68 -13.38 -8.24
CA ASN A 226 -17.52 -12.82 -9.31
C ASN A 226 -18.44 -11.70 -8.81
N GLU A 227 -18.99 -11.85 -7.60
CA GLU A 227 -19.85 -10.83 -7.00
C GLU A 227 -19.06 -9.60 -6.61
N GLN A 228 -17.83 -9.78 -6.10
CA GLN A 228 -16.90 -8.67 -5.81
C GLN A 228 -16.54 -7.91 -7.08
N LEU A 229 -16.06 -8.61 -8.10
CA LEU A 229 -15.65 -8.00 -9.36
C LEU A 229 -16.83 -7.34 -10.13
N ALA A 230 -18.07 -7.79 -9.92
CA ALA A 230 -19.25 -7.15 -10.50
C ALA A 230 -19.50 -5.72 -9.98
N ARG A 231 -18.80 -5.28 -8.94
CA ARG A 231 -18.84 -3.91 -8.41
C ARG A 231 -17.93 -2.95 -9.19
N LEU A 232 -17.06 -3.48 -10.06
CA LEU A 232 -16.13 -2.72 -10.89
C LEU A 232 -16.52 -2.87 -12.39
N THR A 233 -16.22 -1.85 -13.18
CA THR A 233 -16.39 -1.91 -14.66
C THR A 233 -15.15 -2.43 -15.37
N PHE A 234 -14.06 -2.69 -14.64
CA PHE A 234 -12.78 -3.18 -15.14
C PHE A 234 -12.27 -4.36 -14.28
N VAL A 235 -11.23 -5.04 -14.76
CA VAL A 235 -10.52 -6.08 -14.00
C VAL A 235 -9.29 -5.42 -13.36
N PRO A 236 -9.17 -5.41 -12.00
CA PRO A 236 -8.03 -4.82 -11.33
C PRO A 236 -6.76 -5.67 -11.55
N ALA A 237 -5.58 -5.06 -11.45
CA ALA A 237 -4.31 -5.79 -11.53
C ALA A 237 -4.15 -6.78 -10.36
N VAL A 238 -4.65 -6.41 -9.18
CA VAL A 238 -4.54 -7.18 -7.95
C VAL A 238 -5.92 -7.37 -7.32
N TYR A 239 -6.23 -8.61 -6.95
CA TYR A 239 -7.34 -8.93 -6.04
C TYR A 239 -6.75 -9.15 -4.63
N SER A 240 -7.21 -8.37 -3.66
CA SER A 240 -6.59 -8.32 -2.32
C SER A 240 -7.58 -8.63 -1.20
N PRO A 241 -7.84 -9.92 -0.92
CA PRO A 241 -8.77 -10.36 0.13
C PRO A 241 -8.06 -10.55 1.47
N HIS A 242 -8.86 -10.61 2.55
CA HIS A 242 -8.38 -11.14 3.82
C HIS A 242 -7.88 -12.60 3.63
N PHE A 243 -6.70 -12.92 4.16
CA PHE A 243 -6.00 -14.20 3.93
C PHE A 243 -6.79 -15.46 4.33
N SER A 244 -7.79 -15.33 5.20
CA SER A 244 -8.61 -16.46 5.65
C SER A 244 -9.51 -17.07 4.56
N VAL A 245 -9.78 -16.31 3.49
CA VAL A 245 -10.59 -16.78 2.35
C VAL A 245 -9.73 -17.28 1.18
N ALA A 246 -8.40 -17.12 1.27
CA ALA A 246 -7.50 -17.56 0.23
C ALA A 246 -7.31 -19.08 0.25
N ASP A 247 -7.69 -19.70 -0.86
CA ASP A 247 -7.52 -21.13 -1.15
C ASP A 247 -7.11 -21.35 -2.61
N GLU A 248 -6.88 -22.60 -2.97
CA GLU A 248 -6.42 -22.98 -4.31
C GLU A 248 -7.45 -22.64 -5.40
N ALA A 249 -8.75 -22.74 -5.09
CA ALA A 249 -9.82 -22.41 -6.04
C ALA A 249 -9.87 -20.90 -6.31
N LEU A 250 -9.71 -20.07 -5.27
CA LEU A 250 -9.63 -18.62 -5.43
C LEU A 250 -8.38 -18.21 -6.21
N LEU A 251 -7.21 -18.77 -5.87
CA LEU A 251 -5.96 -18.49 -6.58
C LEU A 251 -6.08 -18.80 -8.07
N GLN A 252 -6.62 -19.96 -8.41
CA GLN A 252 -6.84 -20.34 -9.80
C GLN A 252 -7.79 -19.37 -10.49
N ALA A 253 -8.92 -19.03 -9.87
CA ALA A 253 -9.92 -18.12 -10.45
C ALA A 253 -9.40 -16.68 -10.65
N VAL A 254 -8.50 -16.21 -9.78
CA VAL A 254 -7.78 -14.93 -9.89
C VAL A 254 -6.82 -14.96 -11.07
N ARG A 255 -6.00 -16.01 -11.17
CA ARG A 255 -5.03 -16.20 -12.27
C ARG A 255 -5.68 -16.37 -13.65
N GLU A 256 -6.84 -17.02 -13.73
CA GLU A 256 -7.62 -17.14 -14.98
C GLU A 256 -8.08 -15.78 -15.53
N ARG A 257 -8.06 -14.74 -14.68
CA ARG A 257 -8.40 -13.35 -15.04
C ARG A 257 -7.18 -12.45 -15.15
N GLU A 258 -5.99 -13.04 -15.16
CA GLU A 258 -4.70 -12.34 -15.26
C GLU A 258 -4.45 -11.34 -14.10
N MET A 259 -5.08 -11.58 -12.93
CA MET A 259 -4.86 -10.81 -11.70
C MET A 259 -3.80 -11.46 -10.83
N GLU A 260 -3.18 -10.66 -9.97
CA GLU A 260 -2.38 -11.12 -8.84
C GLU A 260 -3.23 -11.27 -7.57
N LEU A 261 -2.83 -12.20 -6.69
CA LEU A 261 -3.46 -12.43 -5.39
C LEU A 261 -2.51 -11.92 -4.29
N VAL A 262 -2.83 -10.77 -3.70
CA VAL A 262 -2.11 -10.20 -2.56
C VAL A 262 -3.01 -10.24 -1.33
N VAL A 263 -2.57 -10.89 -0.26
CA VAL A 263 -3.42 -11.15 0.91
C VAL A 263 -2.99 -10.37 2.15
N TRP A 264 -3.96 -10.00 3.00
CA TRP A 264 -3.79 -9.19 4.23
C TRP A 264 -4.60 -9.74 5.40
N THR A 265 -4.31 -9.46 6.68
CA THR A 265 -2.99 -9.16 7.21
C THR A 265 -2.44 -10.44 7.81
N VAL A 266 -1.32 -10.92 7.28
CA VAL A 266 -0.79 -12.26 7.60
C VAL A 266 0.38 -12.15 8.58
N ASN A 267 0.14 -12.39 9.86
CA ASN A 267 1.09 -12.12 10.93
C ASN A 267 1.74 -13.39 11.53
N GLU A 268 0.97 -14.48 11.60
CA GLU A 268 1.45 -15.69 12.25
C GLU A 268 2.34 -16.53 11.32
N PRO A 269 3.48 -17.06 11.81
CA PRO A 269 4.41 -17.85 10.99
C PRO A 269 3.75 -19.05 10.29
N ALA A 270 2.71 -19.64 10.90
CA ALA A 270 1.98 -20.75 10.29
C ALA A 270 1.14 -20.29 9.08
N ASP A 271 0.47 -19.12 9.21
CA ASP A 271 -0.32 -18.55 8.13
C ASP A 271 0.57 -18.01 7.00
N ILE A 272 1.70 -17.39 7.34
CA ILE A 272 2.70 -16.98 6.33
C ILE A 272 3.13 -18.19 5.51
N ARG A 273 3.52 -19.32 6.14
CA ARG A 273 3.89 -20.55 5.42
C ARG A 273 2.74 -21.08 4.56
N ARG A 274 1.50 -21.05 5.08
CA ARG A 274 0.32 -21.48 4.33
C ARG A 274 0.09 -20.64 3.07
N MET A 275 0.26 -19.33 3.14
CA MET A 275 0.13 -18.45 1.98
C MET A 275 1.27 -18.66 0.97
N LEU A 276 2.49 -18.85 1.45
CA LEU A 276 3.63 -19.22 0.61
C LEU A 276 3.44 -20.58 -0.08
N ASP A 277 2.90 -21.60 0.63
CA ASP A 277 2.62 -22.92 0.06
C ASP A 277 1.48 -22.87 -0.96
N LEU A 278 0.49 -22.01 -0.73
CA LEU A 278 -0.60 -21.72 -1.67
C LEU A 278 -0.07 -21.06 -2.95
N GLY A 279 1.00 -20.26 -2.86
CA GLY A 279 1.61 -19.58 -3.99
C GLY A 279 0.91 -18.24 -4.31
N VAL A 280 0.53 -17.47 -3.29
CA VAL A 280 0.05 -16.08 -3.46
C VAL A 280 1.14 -15.20 -4.04
N ASP A 281 0.77 -14.10 -4.68
CA ASP A 281 1.71 -13.20 -5.35
C ASP A 281 2.30 -12.15 -4.38
N GLY A 282 1.59 -11.83 -3.28
CA GLY A 282 2.09 -10.93 -2.24
C GLY A 282 1.45 -11.18 -0.88
N ILE A 283 2.15 -10.75 0.17
CA ILE A 283 1.72 -10.85 1.58
C ILE A 283 1.87 -9.48 2.25
N ILE A 284 0.76 -8.91 2.74
CA ILE A 284 0.75 -7.72 3.60
C ILE A 284 0.81 -8.18 5.05
N THR A 285 1.81 -7.71 5.82
CA THR A 285 2.08 -8.18 7.20
C THR A 285 2.55 -7.06 8.12
N ASP A 286 2.13 -7.10 9.40
CA ASP A 286 2.62 -6.24 10.47
C ASP A 286 4.07 -6.58 10.89
N TYR A 287 4.54 -7.81 10.56
CA TYR A 287 5.81 -8.38 10.96
C TYR A 287 6.63 -8.84 9.74
N PRO A 288 7.09 -7.90 8.89
CA PRO A 288 7.80 -8.26 7.66
C PRO A 288 9.07 -9.08 7.91
N GLU A 289 9.75 -8.92 9.05
CA GLU A 289 10.93 -9.71 9.43
C GLU A 289 10.62 -11.21 9.53
N ARG A 290 9.38 -11.57 9.96
CA ARG A 290 8.95 -12.96 10.02
C ARG A 290 8.77 -13.54 8.63
N ALA A 291 8.10 -12.80 7.74
CA ALA A 291 7.84 -13.22 6.37
C ALA A 291 9.15 -13.37 5.59
N ILE A 292 10.03 -12.38 5.63
CA ILE A 292 11.34 -12.39 4.97
C ILE A 292 12.18 -13.56 5.46
N THR A 293 12.29 -13.77 6.79
CA THR A 293 13.04 -14.90 7.36
C THR A 293 12.49 -16.26 6.90
N ILE A 294 11.17 -16.39 6.72
CA ILE A 294 10.57 -17.65 6.27
C ILE A 294 10.85 -17.86 4.77
N VAL A 295 10.80 -16.80 3.96
CA VAL A 295 11.12 -16.85 2.52
C VAL A 295 12.59 -17.26 2.34
N GLU A 296 13.54 -16.55 2.97
CA GLU A 296 14.99 -16.83 2.86
C GLU A 296 15.40 -18.26 3.27
N ARG A 297 14.63 -18.90 4.15
CA ARG A 297 14.92 -20.30 4.57
C ARG A 297 14.36 -21.35 3.61
N ARG A 298 13.63 -20.93 2.58
CA ARG A 298 13.10 -21.82 1.54
C ARG A 298 14.03 -21.94 0.33
N ASP A 299 14.84 -20.89 0.11
CA ASP A 299 15.88 -20.84 -0.91
C ASP A 299 17.14 -21.62 -0.44
#